data_e90b434c7800f7c6044632caf5511dfd
#
_entry.id   e90b434c7800f7c6044632caf5511dfd
#
_cell.length_a   1.000
_cell.length_b   1.000
_cell.length_c   1.000
_cell.angle_alpha   90.00
_cell.angle_beta   90.00
_cell.angle_gamma   90.00
#
_symmetry.space_group_name_H-M   'P 1'
#
loop_
_entity.id
_entity.type
_entity.pdbx_description
1 polymer ?
#
loop_
_entity_poly.entity_id
_entity_poly.type
_entity_poly.pdbx_seq_one_letter_code
_entity_poly.pdbx_strand_id
1 'polypeptide(L)'
;MKLIIEEFHKDKHNLAEVKALLAMAAGSPTIEKLAYLIDEFYASSGRKIFMSLSSGKVIGIIGIDHSKRPHGFITHIAVCPDARKKGIASRLIKYAATILELSEIEAETDQDALSFYSACGFETKEIESHYAGIRRFRCLKRVVKPVI
;
A
#
# COMPACT_ATOMS: atom_id res chain seq x y z
N MET A 1 11.35 17.71 5.66
CA MET A 1 11.27 17.00 4.38
C MET A 1 9.96 17.32 3.70
N LYS A 2 10.02 17.79 2.47
CA LYS A 2 8.83 18.04 1.67
C LYS A 2 8.42 16.74 0.96
N LEU A 3 7.22 16.26 1.24
CA LEU A 3 6.70 15.04 0.67
C LEU A 3 5.57 15.36 -0.31
N ILE A 4 5.67 14.83 -1.51
CA ILE A 4 4.61 14.93 -2.52
C ILE A 4 4.06 13.52 -2.74
N ILE A 5 2.74 13.38 -2.73
CA ILE A 5 2.09 12.10 -3.01
C ILE A 5 1.27 12.26 -4.29
N GLU A 6 1.44 11.35 -5.23
CA GLU A 6 0.69 11.36 -6.49
C GLU A 6 0.47 9.95 -7.01
N GLU A 7 -0.46 9.81 -7.93
CA GLU A 7 -0.75 8.52 -8.56
C GLU A 7 0.38 8.15 -9.52
N PHE A 8 0.79 6.87 -9.47
CA PHE A 8 1.77 6.32 -10.40
C PHE A 8 1.12 5.97 -11.73
N HIS A 9 1.82 6.31 -12.83
CA HIS A 9 1.48 5.90 -14.19
C HIS A 9 2.73 5.31 -14.83
N LYS A 10 2.62 4.13 -15.45
CA LYS A 10 3.80 3.39 -15.93
C LYS A 10 4.61 4.10 -17.00
N ASP A 11 4.05 5.12 -17.65
CA ASP A 11 4.75 5.91 -18.67
C ASP A 11 5.70 6.95 -18.06
N LYS A 12 5.67 7.10 -16.74
CA LYS A 12 6.55 8.03 -16.04
C LYS A 12 7.97 7.47 -15.93
N HIS A 13 8.96 8.36 -15.89
CA HIS A 13 10.38 7.99 -15.81
C HIS A 13 10.78 7.37 -14.45
N ASN A 14 9.89 7.37 -13.45
CA ASN A 14 10.14 6.78 -12.13
C ASN A 14 9.74 5.30 -12.03
N LEU A 15 9.49 4.65 -13.15
CA LEU A 15 9.05 3.24 -13.18
C LEU A 15 10.01 2.30 -12.43
N ALA A 16 11.32 2.47 -12.64
CA ALA A 16 12.32 1.59 -12.01
C ALA A 16 12.27 1.68 -10.47
N GLU A 17 12.07 2.89 -9.93
CA GLU A 17 11.97 3.10 -8.49
C GLU A 17 10.70 2.45 -7.91
N VAL A 18 9.59 2.60 -8.61
CA VAL A 18 8.32 1.98 -8.20
C VAL A 18 8.42 0.46 -8.25
N LYS A 19 9.04 -0.09 -9.30
CA LYS A 19 9.27 -1.55 -9.41
C LYS A 19 10.10 -2.09 -8.24
N ALA A 20 11.14 -1.35 -7.83
CA ALA A 20 11.98 -1.78 -6.71
C ALA A 20 11.19 -1.86 -5.40
N LEU A 21 10.35 -0.86 -5.12
CA LEU A 21 9.49 -0.86 -3.94
C LEU A 21 8.40 -1.92 -4.01
N LEU A 22 7.83 -2.11 -5.19
CA LEU A 22 6.81 -3.14 -5.40
C LEU A 22 7.40 -4.55 -5.20
N ALA A 23 8.61 -4.78 -5.67
CA ALA A 23 9.31 -6.04 -5.45
C ALA A 23 9.54 -6.30 -3.96
N MET A 24 9.89 -5.25 -3.21
CA MET A 24 10.05 -5.34 -1.75
C MET A 24 8.73 -5.71 -1.06
N ALA A 25 7.64 -5.06 -1.44
CA ALA A 25 6.31 -5.32 -0.87
C ALA A 25 5.79 -6.71 -1.23
N ALA A 26 6.13 -7.22 -2.42
CA ALA A 26 5.66 -8.51 -2.91
C ALA A 26 6.57 -9.69 -2.51
N GLY A 27 7.58 -9.47 -1.69
CA GLY A 27 8.46 -10.54 -1.19
C GLY A 27 9.42 -11.10 -2.23
N SER A 28 10.11 -10.22 -2.95
CA SER A 28 11.12 -10.59 -3.97
C SER A 28 10.53 -11.48 -5.08
N PRO A 29 9.55 -10.98 -5.83
CA PRO A 29 8.89 -11.75 -6.89
C PRO A 29 9.83 -12.00 -8.08
N THR A 30 9.43 -12.93 -8.95
CA THR A 30 10.13 -13.13 -10.23
C THR A 30 9.96 -11.90 -11.13
N ILE A 31 10.81 -11.80 -12.16
CA ILE A 31 10.72 -10.73 -13.16
C ILE A 31 9.35 -10.77 -13.85
N GLU A 32 8.86 -11.98 -14.16
CA GLU A 32 7.57 -12.18 -14.81
C GLU A 32 6.41 -11.74 -13.90
N LYS A 33 6.50 -12.03 -12.61
CA LYS A 33 5.48 -11.60 -11.65
C LYS A 33 5.45 -10.09 -11.51
N LEU A 34 6.62 -9.45 -11.45
CA LEU A 34 6.71 -8.00 -11.34
C LEU A 34 6.15 -7.31 -12.59
N ALA A 35 6.46 -7.85 -13.78
CA ALA A 35 5.89 -7.35 -15.03
C ALA A 35 4.37 -7.49 -15.05
N TYR A 36 3.84 -8.62 -14.59
CA TYR A 36 2.39 -8.83 -14.47
C TYR A 36 1.76 -7.77 -13.55
N LEU A 37 2.37 -7.49 -12.40
CA LEU A 37 1.83 -6.51 -11.47
C LEU A 37 1.71 -5.12 -12.11
N ILE A 38 2.73 -4.70 -12.85
CA ILE A 38 2.75 -3.39 -13.49
C ILE A 38 1.84 -3.34 -14.71
N ASP A 39 1.93 -4.34 -15.59
CA ASP A 39 1.30 -4.29 -16.92
C ASP A 39 -0.16 -4.74 -16.90
N GLU A 40 -0.57 -5.55 -15.92
CA GLU A 40 -1.93 -6.10 -15.87
C GLU A 40 -2.65 -5.83 -14.55
N PHE A 41 -2.07 -6.21 -13.42
CA PHE A 41 -2.74 -6.10 -12.14
C PHE A 41 -3.12 -4.65 -11.81
N TYR A 42 -2.16 -3.73 -11.88
CA TYR A 42 -2.40 -2.30 -11.61
C TYR A 42 -2.87 -1.52 -12.83
N ALA A 43 -2.94 -2.14 -14.00
CA ALA A 43 -3.55 -1.53 -15.18
C ALA A 43 -5.08 -1.64 -15.17
N SER A 44 -5.66 -2.44 -14.27
CA SER A 44 -7.10 -2.58 -14.17
C SER A 44 -7.70 -1.33 -13.52
N SER A 45 -8.93 -0.99 -13.89
CA SER A 45 -9.60 0.24 -13.45
C SER A 45 -9.87 0.30 -11.93
N GLY A 46 -9.92 -0.86 -11.27
CA GLY A 46 -10.19 -0.94 -9.83
C GLY A 46 -8.96 -0.93 -8.93
N ARG A 47 -7.76 -0.77 -9.50
CA ARG A 47 -6.51 -0.82 -8.73
C ARG A 47 -5.60 0.32 -9.11
N LYS A 48 -4.93 0.90 -8.10
CA LYS A 48 -4.01 2.03 -8.29
C LYS A 48 -2.80 1.90 -7.39
N ILE A 49 -1.70 2.52 -7.82
CA ILE A 49 -0.54 2.76 -6.97
C ILE A 49 -0.44 4.27 -6.74
N PHE A 50 -0.30 4.67 -5.49
CA PHE A 50 0.12 6.03 -5.14
C PHE A 50 1.55 5.97 -4.65
N MET A 51 2.35 6.97 -5.02
CA MET A 51 3.75 7.05 -4.64
C MET A 51 4.03 8.32 -3.87
N SER A 52 4.94 8.23 -2.92
CA SER A 52 5.44 9.38 -2.19
C SER A 52 6.83 9.73 -2.71
N LEU A 53 7.03 11.03 -3.02
CA LEU A 53 8.28 11.53 -3.58
C LEU A 53 8.90 12.56 -2.63
N SER A 54 10.22 12.48 -2.51
CA SER A 54 11.01 13.48 -1.82
C SER A 54 12.14 13.88 -2.76
N SER A 55 12.23 15.15 -3.12
CA SER A 55 13.21 15.68 -4.08
C SER A 55 13.22 14.89 -5.39
N GLY A 56 12.04 14.53 -5.89
CA GLY A 56 11.86 13.80 -7.14
C GLY A 56 12.11 12.30 -7.07
N LYS A 57 12.57 11.78 -5.93
CA LYS A 57 12.82 10.35 -5.74
C LYS A 57 11.61 9.68 -5.09
N VAL A 58 11.22 8.52 -5.60
CA VAL A 58 10.13 7.72 -5.01
C VAL A 58 10.68 7.02 -3.76
N ILE A 59 10.09 7.33 -2.60
CA ILE A 59 10.52 6.78 -1.31
C ILE A 59 9.50 5.87 -0.66
N GLY A 60 8.30 5.79 -1.21
CA GLY A 60 7.26 4.89 -0.72
C GLY A 60 6.17 4.70 -1.74
N ILE A 61 5.46 3.57 -1.66
CA ILE A 61 4.30 3.27 -2.49
C ILE A 61 3.20 2.62 -1.66
N ILE A 62 1.96 2.79 -2.12
CA ILE A 62 0.82 2.01 -1.69
C ILE A 62 0.03 1.56 -2.92
N GLY A 63 -0.21 0.25 -3.03
CA GLY A 63 -1.14 -0.29 -4.00
C GLY A 63 -2.46 -0.57 -3.32
N ILE A 64 -3.56 -0.18 -3.95
CA ILE A 64 -4.88 -0.32 -3.35
C ILE A 64 -5.90 -0.78 -4.39
N ASP A 65 -6.72 -1.75 -3.99
CA ASP A 65 -7.87 -2.19 -4.75
C ASP A 65 -9.09 -1.45 -4.21
N HIS A 66 -9.70 -0.62 -5.06
CA HIS A 66 -10.88 0.16 -4.72
C HIS A 66 -12.10 -0.25 -5.54
N SER A 67 -12.09 -1.44 -6.10
CA SER A 67 -13.19 -1.96 -6.92
C SER A 67 -14.48 -2.13 -6.14
N LYS A 68 -14.40 -2.20 -4.81
CA LYS A 68 -15.57 -2.34 -3.92
C LYS A 68 -15.78 -1.08 -3.08
N ARG A 69 -15.61 0.10 -3.67
CA ARG A 69 -15.82 1.37 -2.96
C ARG A 69 -17.18 1.40 -2.30
N PRO A 70 -17.29 1.96 -1.07
CA PRO A 70 -16.28 2.73 -0.32
C PRO A 70 -15.30 1.88 0.50
N HIS A 71 -15.15 0.60 0.22
CA HIS A 71 -14.18 -0.28 0.85
C HIS A 71 -12.91 -0.34 -0.02
N GLY A 72 -11.74 -0.20 0.61
CA GLY A 72 -10.45 -0.33 -0.06
C GLY A 72 -9.62 -1.44 0.57
N PHE A 73 -8.85 -2.15 -0.26
CA PHE A 73 -7.96 -3.21 0.19
C PHE A 73 -6.52 -2.85 -0.21
N ILE A 74 -5.62 -2.81 0.77
CA ILE A 74 -4.20 -2.56 0.52
C ILE A 74 -3.60 -3.83 -0.07
N THR A 75 -3.15 -3.76 -1.32
CA THR A 75 -2.56 -4.88 -2.03
C THR A 75 -1.05 -4.94 -1.85
N HIS A 76 -0.39 -3.79 -1.77
CA HIS A 76 1.04 -3.66 -1.55
C HIS A 76 1.32 -2.35 -0.82
N ILE A 77 2.32 -2.36 0.07
CA ILE A 77 2.79 -1.14 0.72
C ILE A 77 4.28 -1.33 1.04
N ALA A 78 5.08 -0.34 0.71
CA ALA A 78 6.51 -0.35 1.01
C ALA A 78 7.06 1.06 1.11
N VAL A 79 8.06 1.22 1.98
CA VAL A 79 8.80 2.47 2.17
C VAL A 79 10.28 2.13 2.12
N CYS A 80 11.08 2.95 1.44
CA CYS A 80 12.53 2.78 1.41
C CYS A 80 13.10 2.64 2.82
N PRO A 81 14.07 1.74 3.04
CA PRO A 81 14.60 1.50 4.39
C PRO A 81 15.12 2.76 5.09
N ASP A 82 15.80 3.65 4.38
CA ASP A 82 16.33 4.89 4.95
C ASP A 82 15.29 5.99 5.17
N ALA A 83 14.07 5.77 4.68
CA ALA A 83 12.95 6.70 4.87
C ALA A 83 11.92 6.20 5.88
N ARG A 84 12.17 5.07 6.54
CA ARG A 84 11.25 4.49 7.52
C ARG A 84 11.21 5.28 8.82
N LYS A 85 10.15 5.06 9.61
CA LYS A 85 9.92 5.72 10.92
C LYS A 85 9.69 7.23 10.80
N LYS A 86 9.24 7.69 9.63
CA LYS A 86 8.91 9.11 9.37
C LYS A 86 7.43 9.31 9.07
N GLY A 87 6.61 8.28 9.28
CA GLY A 87 5.17 8.36 9.06
C GLY A 87 4.74 8.32 7.59
N ILE A 88 5.62 7.95 6.67
CA ILE A 88 5.33 7.97 5.23
C ILE A 88 4.23 6.99 4.87
N ALA A 89 4.30 5.74 5.35
CA ALA A 89 3.28 4.74 5.06
C ALA A 89 1.91 5.16 5.59
N SER A 90 1.85 5.72 6.79
CA SER A 90 0.61 6.24 7.37
C SER A 90 0.02 7.37 6.52
N ARG A 91 0.87 8.26 5.99
CA ARG A 91 0.43 9.35 5.10
C ARG A 91 -0.08 8.82 3.76
N LEU A 92 0.55 7.78 3.22
CA LEU A 92 0.09 7.11 1.99
C LEU A 92 -1.30 6.50 2.19
N ILE A 93 -1.51 5.82 3.31
CA ILE A 93 -2.82 5.23 3.64
C ILE A 93 -3.89 6.32 3.73
N LYS A 94 -3.60 7.39 4.43
CA LYS A 94 -4.54 8.51 4.59
C LYS A 94 -4.84 9.18 3.26
N TYR A 95 -3.81 9.39 2.43
CA TYR A 95 -3.98 9.99 1.11
C TYR A 95 -4.88 9.14 0.22
N ALA A 96 -4.62 7.83 0.14
CA ALA A 96 -5.44 6.93 -0.66
C ALA A 96 -6.89 6.94 -0.20
N ALA A 97 -7.13 6.90 1.11
CA ALA A 97 -8.47 6.95 1.68
C ALA A 97 -9.22 8.23 1.29
N THR A 98 -8.53 9.36 1.33
CA THR A 98 -9.12 10.66 1.02
C THR A 98 -9.41 10.79 -0.48
N ILE A 99 -8.45 10.49 -1.33
CA ILE A 99 -8.58 10.63 -2.78
C ILE A 99 -9.66 9.69 -3.34
N LEU A 100 -9.72 8.46 -2.83
CA LEU A 100 -10.68 7.46 -3.29
C LEU A 100 -12.00 7.49 -2.52
N GLU A 101 -12.13 8.41 -1.56
CA GLU A 101 -13.34 8.57 -0.74
C GLU A 101 -13.75 7.26 -0.05
N LEU A 102 -12.78 6.57 0.54
CA LEU A 102 -13.02 5.30 1.22
C LEU A 102 -13.57 5.53 2.61
N SER A 103 -14.53 4.70 3.04
CA SER A 103 -15.05 4.71 4.41
C SER A 103 -14.35 3.67 5.28
N GLU A 104 -13.71 2.68 4.67
CA GLU A 104 -12.89 1.70 5.40
C GLU A 104 -11.77 1.16 4.53
N ILE A 105 -10.68 0.76 5.19
CA ILE A 105 -9.51 0.18 4.53
C ILE A 105 -9.17 -1.13 5.25
N GLU A 106 -8.90 -2.15 4.44
CA GLU A 106 -8.54 -3.46 4.92
C GLU A 106 -7.16 -3.85 4.37
N ALA A 107 -6.43 -4.64 5.17
CA ALA A 107 -5.20 -5.30 4.72
C ALA A 107 -5.14 -6.68 5.36
N GLU A 108 -4.41 -7.59 4.74
CA GLU A 108 -4.05 -8.87 5.35
C GLU A 108 -2.54 -8.91 5.48
N THR A 109 -2.06 -9.41 6.61
CA THR A 109 -0.63 -9.41 6.90
C THR A 109 -0.23 -10.60 7.75
N ASP A 110 1.09 -10.80 7.87
CA ASP A 110 1.65 -11.75 8.83
C ASP A 110 1.97 -11.04 10.15
N GLN A 111 2.57 -11.78 11.08
CA GLN A 111 2.87 -11.26 12.42
C GLN A 111 3.91 -10.14 12.39
N ASP A 112 4.82 -10.13 11.41
CA ASP A 112 5.91 -9.16 11.36
C ASP A 112 5.42 -7.72 11.13
N ALA A 113 4.36 -7.53 10.36
CA ALA A 113 3.81 -6.20 10.08
C ALA A 113 2.61 -5.83 10.96
N LEU A 114 2.22 -6.71 11.87
CA LEU A 114 1.03 -6.51 12.69
C LEU A 114 1.11 -5.24 13.54
N SER A 115 2.26 -4.99 14.18
CA SER A 115 2.45 -3.81 15.03
C SER A 115 2.35 -2.51 14.23
N PHE A 116 2.80 -2.51 12.98
CA PHE A 116 2.66 -1.35 12.09
C PHE A 116 1.18 -1.00 11.88
N TYR A 117 0.36 -1.98 11.52
CA TYR A 117 -1.06 -1.73 11.29
C TYR A 117 -1.78 -1.31 12.57
N SER A 118 -1.47 -1.92 13.71
CA SER A 118 -2.02 -1.51 14.99
C SER A 118 -1.67 -0.06 15.32
N ALA A 119 -0.41 0.33 15.09
CA ALA A 119 0.05 1.70 15.33
C ALA A 119 -0.65 2.72 14.43
N CYS A 120 -1.08 2.29 13.23
CA CYS A 120 -1.84 3.13 12.29
C CYS A 120 -3.34 3.17 12.62
N GLY A 121 -3.78 2.53 13.69
CA GLY A 121 -5.18 2.56 14.13
C GLY A 121 -6.06 1.47 13.52
N PHE A 122 -5.46 0.44 12.94
CA PHE A 122 -6.22 -0.71 12.44
C PHE A 122 -6.59 -1.65 13.58
N GLU A 123 -7.80 -2.16 13.54
CA GLU A 123 -8.20 -3.29 14.38
C GLU A 123 -7.70 -4.57 13.71
N THR A 124 -7.08 -5.45 14.48
CA THR A 124 -6.45 -6.65 13.94
C THR A 124 -7.15 -7.91 14.49
N LYS A 125 -7.31 -8.90 13.62
CA LYS A 125 -7.92 -10.18 13.98
C LYS A 125 -7.17 -11.30 13.27
N GLU A 126 -6.79 -12.33 14.02
CA GLU A 126 -6.17 -13.50 13.42
C GLU A 126 -7.17 -14.24 12.54
N ILE A 127 -6.72 -14.66 11.35
CA ILE A 127 -7.53 -15.40 10.38
C ILE A 127 -6.83 -16.72 10.08
N GLU A 128 -7.55 -17.62 9.41
CA GLU A 128 -7.00 -18.90 8.97
C GLU A 128 -5.86 -18.67 7.98
N SER A 129 -4.74 -19.40 8.18
CA SER A 129 -3.59 -19.30 7.30
C SER A 129 -3.48 -20.57 6.45
N HIS A 130 -3.21 -20.39 5.16
CA HIS A 130 -2.95 -21.49 4.23
C HIS A 130 -1.47 -21.86 4.17
N TYR A 131 -0.63 -21.22 5.00
CA TYR A 131 0.80 -21.43 5.03
C TYR A 131 1.21 -21.99 6.39
N ALA A 132 1.84 -23.17 6.39
CA ALA A 132 2.28 -23.84 7.62
C ALA A 132 3.26 -22.96 8.39
N GLY A 133 3.02 -22.78 9.70
CA GLY A 133 3.89 -22.00 10.58
C GLY A 133 3.78 -20.48 10.43
N ILE A 134 2.92 -19.98 9.55
CA ILE A 134 2.75 -18.53 9.36
C ILE A 134 1.36 -18.13 9.84
N ARG A 135 1.32 -17.23 10.83
CA ARG A 135 0.06 -16.66 11.31
C ARG A 135 -0.33 -15.50 10.40
N ARG A 136 -1.62 -15.44 10.05
CA ARG A 136 -2.18 -14.38 9.20
C ARG A 136 -3.20 -13.58 9.97
N PHE A 137 -3.27 -12.29 9.67
CA PHE A 137 -4.15 -11.36 10.37
C PHE A 137 -4.88 -10.48 9.34
N ARG A 138 -6.14 -10.22 9.64
CA ARG A 138 -6.91 -9.22 8.94
C ARG A 138 -6.84 -7.92 9.74
N CYS A 139 -6.55 -6.83 9.03
CA CYS A 139 -6.46 -5.50 9.62
C CYS A 139 -7.53 -4.63 8.98
N LEU A 140 -8.33 -3.95 9.79
CA LEU A 140 -9.43 -3.12 9.31
C LEU A 140 -9.41 -1.78 10.02
N LYS A 141 -9.52 -0.71 9.23
CA LYS A 141 -9.61 0.65 9.74
C LYS A 141 -10.81 1.35 9.13
N ARG A 142 -11.64 1.94 9.98
CA ARG A 142 -12.69 2.84 9.55
C ARG A 142 -12.12 4.23 9.40
N VAL A 143 -12.43 4.87 8.28
CA VAL A 143 -11.93 6.22 7.97
C VAL A 143 -12.94 7.22 8.49
N VAL A 144 -12.48 8.09 9.41
CA VAL A 144 -13.33 9.17 9.93
C VAL A 144 -13.28 10.31 8.91
N LYS A 145 -14.43 10.61 8.31
CA LYS A 145 -14.54 11.76 7.43
C LYS A 145 -14.63 13.04 8.25
N PRO A 146 -14.00 14.15 7.80
CA PRO A 146 -14.17 15.43 8.48
C PRO A 146 -15.64 15.83 8.52
N VAL A 147 -16.08 16.29 9.66
CA VAL A 147 -17.41 16.90 9.80
C VAL A 147 -17.28 18.34 9.32
N ILE A 148 -18.09 18.68 8.34
CA ILE A 148 -18.10 20.04 7.79
C ILE A 148 -19.12 20.89 8.55
#